data_1ab2b3caa79429db1b055879dc7016c8
#
_entry.id   1ab2b3caa79429db1b055879dc7016c8
#
_cell.length_a   1.000
_cell.length_b   1.000
_cell.length_c   1.000
_cell.angle_alpha   90.00
_cell.angle_beta   90.00
_cell.angle_gamma   90.00
#
_symmetry.space_group_name_H-M   'P 1'
#
loop_
_entity.id
_entity.type
_entity.pdbx_description
1 polymer ?
#
loop_
_entity_poly.entity_id
_entity_poly.type
_entity_poly.pdbx_seq_one_letter_code
_entity_poly.pdbx_strand_id
1 'polypeptide(L)'
;MSNNKEQIIDLVHKENSTIDYEVITFPDGQIHFKMDNTINHKYPVTVKCRIRNGNELFLLLQVLDVLNRHGMKPVVHIYYLLAARMDRVMSFGEPFTAKIVLDLLDKYEAKYLLYDIHCAKLVVSSYQSKSNYHIIPPEFLFRKDLDLLICYPDESARFRYNRLYRHLICEKTRDISTGVLSGFKVCNTEIFRKNDSIAVLDDLCDGGGTFCGIIKELRKLNPSKVILQVTHAIQKQGIEKVAALYDEVYITNSYHDWDKEDLPKNVHVTDIIE
;
A
#
# COMPACT_ATOMS: atom_id res chain seq x y z
N MET A 1 32.04 -6.89 -16.44
CA MET A 1 30.61 -6.53 -16.60
C MET A 1 29.81 -7.77 -16.23
N SER A 2 29.27 -7.81 -15.01
CA SER A 2 28.47 -8.95 -14.54
C SER A 2 27.09 -8.84 -15.21
N ASN A 3 26.86 -9.67 -16.24
CA ASN A 3 25.52 -9.93 -16.75
C ASN A 3 24.73 -10.71 -15.68
N ASN A 4 24.31 -10.04 -14.62
CA ASN A 4 23.21 -10.52 -13.81
C ASN A 4 21.96 -10.43 -14.67
N LYS A 5 21.63 -11.51 -15.38
CA LYS A 5 20.37 -11.61 -16.10
C LYS A 5 19.28 -11.80 -15.05
N GLU A 6 18.68 -10.72 -14.60
CA GLU A 6 17.51 -10.74 -13.74
C GLU A 6 16.38 -11.49 -14.46
N GLN A 7 15.76 -12.45 -13.79
CA GLN A 7 14.62 -13.21 -14.29
C GLN A 7 13.35 -12.67 -13.63
N ILE A 8 12.50 -12.04 -14.44
CA ILE A 8 11.30 -11.32 -13.96
C ILE A 8 10.06 -11.96 -14.58
N ILE A 9 9.06 -12.24 -13.74
CA ILE A 9 7.67 -12.46 -14.10
C ILE A 9 6.88 -11.28 -13.54
N ASP A 10 6.51 -10.34 -14.40
CA ASP A 10 5.74 -9.17 -14.01
C ASP A 10 4.25 -9.40 -14.33
N LEU A 11 3.46 -9.66 -13.28
CA LEU A 11 2.01 -9.88 -13.41
C LEU A 11 1.22 -8.56 -13.43
N VAL A 12 1.91 -7.42 -13.29
CA VAL A 12 1.31 -6.08 -13.41
C VAL A 12 1.46 -5.55 -14.82
N HIS A 13 2.70 -5.57 -15.33
CA HIS A 13 3.08 -5.07 -16.66
C HIS A 13 3.85 -6.19 -17.38
N LYS A 14 3.10 -7.02 -18.10
CA LYS A 14 3.67 -8.22 -18.77
C LYS A 14 4.88 -7.90 -19.66
N GLU A 15 4.88 -6.75 -20.29
CA GLU A 15 5.95 -6.26 -21.18
C GLU A 15 7.30 -6.11 -20.47
N ASN A 16 7.31 -5.96 -19.14
CA ASN A 16 8.52 -5.87 -18.33
C ASN A 16 9.08 -7.25 -17.94
N SER A 17 8.39 -8.33 -18.28
CA SER A 17 8.84 -9.68 -17.98
C SER A 17 10.02 -10.08 -18.85
N THR A 18 11.01 -10.74 -18.25
CA THR A 18 12.12 -11.37 -18.97
C THR A 18 11.89 -12.87 -19.20
N ILE A 19 10.96 -13.45 -18.46
CA ILE A 19 10.43 -14.82 -18.68
C ILE A 19 9.09 -14.66 -19.38
N ASP A 20 8.95 -15.25 -20.58
CA ASP A 20 7.67 -15.21 -21.31
C ASP A 20 6.65 -16.14 -20.67
N TYR A 21 5.41 -15.66 -20.60
CA TYR A 21 4.28 -16.39 -20.05
C TYR A 21 2.97 -16.01 -20.72
N GLU A 22 1.97 -16.87 -20.58
CA GLU A 22 0.59 -16.63 -21.00
C GLU A 22 -0.36 -16.78 -19.81
N VAL A 23 -1.41 -15.98 -19.79
CA VAL A 23 -2.56 -16.17 -18.92
C VAL A 23 -3.77 -16.42 -19.81
N ILE A 24 -4.29 -17.64 -19.76
CA ILE A 24 -5.44 -18.09 -20.52
C ILE A 24 -6.68 -17.93 -19.64
N THR A 25 -7.71 -17.28 -20.16
CA THR A 25 -9.01 -17.24 -19.49
C THR A 25 -9.97 -18.16 -20.25
N PHE A 26 -10.45 -19.20 -19.56
CA PHE A 26 -11.43 -20.12 -20.11
C PHE A 26 -12.83 -19.50 -20.16
N PRO A 27 -13.77 -20.05 -20.98
CA PRO A 27 -15.13 -19.50 -21.11
C PRO A 27 -15.93 -19.45 -19.80
N ASP A 28 -15.59 -20.27 -18.82
CA ASP A 28 -16.18 -20.29 -17.48
C ASP A 28 -15.54 -19.29 -16.51
N GLY A 29 -14.60 -18.44 -17.00
CA GLY A 29 -13.90 -17.43 -16.22
C GLY A 29 -12.70 -17.94 -15.45
N GLN A 30 -12.36 -19.23 -15.53
CA GLN A 30 -11.16 -19.74 -14.90
C GLN A 30 -9.90 -19.24 -15.61
N ILE A 31 -8.89 -18.90 -14.82
CA ILE A 31 -7.59 -18.46 -15.34
C ILE A 31 -6.57 -19.60 -15.23
N HIS A 32 -5.69 -19.68 -16.22
CA HIS A 32 -4.60 -20.68 -16.27
C HIS A 32 -3.30 -19.99 -16.66
N PHE A 33 -2.27 -20.18 -15.86
CA PHE A 33 -0.93 -19.66 -16.10
C PHE A 33 -0.09 -20.70 -16.86
N LYS A 34 0.62 -20.26 -17.87
CA LYS A 34 1.57 -21.07 -18.63
C LYS A 34 2.81 -20.24 -18.90
N MET A 35 3.98 -20.79 -18.64
CA MET A 35 5.27 -20.16 -18.97
C MET A 35 6.13 -21.08 -19.81
N ASP A 36 7.07 -20.52 -20.54
CA ASP A 36 8.06 -21.28 -21.29
C ASP A 36 9.14 -21.85 -20.36
N ASN A 37 9.69 -23.03 -20.71
CA ASN A 37 10.71 -23.75 -19.93
C ASN A 37 12.11 -23.09 -20.00
N THR A 38 12.19 -21.77 -19.97
CA THR A 38 13.43 -21.00 -20.15
C THR A 38 14.08 -20.53 -18.86
N ILE A 39 13.67 -21.11 -17.70
CA ILE A 39 14.23 -20.73 -16.40
C ILE A 39 15.71 -21.11 -16.32
N ASN A 40 16.54 -20.14 -15.96
CA ASN A 40 17.93 -20.37 -15.63
C ASN A 40 18.11 -20.53 -14.11
N HIS A 41 18.34 -21.76 -13.65
CA HIS A 41 18.49 -22.07 -12.21
C HIS A 41 19.68 -21.40 -11.50
N LYS A 42 20.57 -20.71 -12.24
CA LYS A 42 21.69 -19.95 -11.67
C LYS A 42 21.29 -18.58 -11.13
N TYR A 43 20.13 -18.08 -11.52
CA TYR A 43 19.68 -16.73 -11.16
C TYR A 43 18.35 -16.79 -10.42
N PRO A 44 18.13 -15.89 -9.43
CA PRO A 44 16.84 -15.80 -8.76
C PRO A 44 15.75 -15.33 -9.73
N VAL A 45 14.51 -15.70 -9.41
CA VAL A 45 13.32 -15.19 -10.12
C VAL A 45 12.64 -14.17 -9.22
N THR A 46 12.35 -13.01 -9.79
CA THR A 46 11.52 -11.96 -9.17
C THR A 46 10.11 -12.03 -9.75
N VAL A 47 9.09 -12.11 -8.90
CA VAL A 47 7.68 -12.02 -9.30
C VAL A 47 7.13 -10.70 -8.80
N LYS A 48 6.53 -9.90 -9.70
CA LYS A 48 5.89 -8.63 -9.36
C LYS A 48 4.38 -8.76 -9.50
N CYS A 49 3.62 -8.37 -8.48
CA CYS A 49 2.17 -8.49 -8.53
C CYS A 49 1.44 -7.47 -7.66
N ARG A 50 0.19 -7.20 -8.06
CA ARG A 50 -0.88 -6.63 -7.25
C ARG A 50 -1.86 -7.74 -6.95
N ILE A 51 -2.35 -7.82 -5.72
CA ILE A 51 -3.39 -8.80 -5.36
C ILE A 51 -4.62 -8.01 -4.90
N ARG A 52 -5.48 -7.63 -5.85
CA ARG A 52 -6.67 -6.81 -5.60
C ARG A 52 -7.95 -7.65 -5.44
N ASN A 53 -7.91 -8.90 -5.94
CA ASN A 53 -9.05 -9.81 -5.95
C ASN A 53 -8.61 -11.27 -5.94
N GLY A 54 -9.57 -12.19 -5.85
CA GLY A 54 -9.32 -13.64 -5.78
C GLY A 54 -8.66 -14.21 -7.04
N ASN A 55 -8.95 -13.68 -8.23
CA ASN A 55 -8.33 -14.16 -9.46
C ASN A 55 -6.83 -13.81 -9.50
N GLU A 56 -6.46 -12.60 -9.08
CA GLU A 56 -5.05 -12.19 -9.00
C GLU A 56 -4.29 -13.00 -7.93
N LEU A 57 -4.92 -13.31 -6.80
CA LEU A 57 -4.35 -14.23 -5.81
C LEU A 57 -4.16 -15.61 -6.43
N PHE A 58 -5.17 -16.17 -7.10
CA PHE A 58 -5.10 -17.50 -7.69
C PHE A 58 -4.05 -17.56 -8.81
N LEU A 59 -3.88 -16.49 -9.60
CA LEU A 59 -2.82 -16.38 -10.58
C LEU A 59 -1.44 -16.46 -9.93
N LEU A 60 -1.20 -15.69 -8.87
CA LEU A 60 0.06 -15.74 -8.14
C LEU A 60 0.34 -17.15 -7.60
N LEU A 61 -0.68 -17.83 -7.03
CA LEU A 61 -0.50 -19.21 -6.52
C LEU A 61 -0.09 -20.19 -7.63
N GLN A 62 -0.65 -20.04 -8.85
CA GLN A 62 -0.24 -20.86 -9.99
C GLN A 62 1.21 -20.59 -10.41
N VAL A 63 1.64 -19.31 -10.42
CA VAL A 63 3.05 -18.95 -10.69
C VAL A 63 3.97 -19.59 -9.66
N LEU A 64 3.63 -19.50 -8.38
CA LEU A 64 4.42 -20.05 -7.29
C LEU A 64 4.50 -21.58 -7.36
N ASP A 65 3.40 -22.26 -7.71
CA ASP A 65 3.38 -23.71 -7.91
C ASP A 65 4.35 -24.13 -9.03
N VAL A 66 4.29 -23.45 -10.18
CA VAL A 66 5.20 -23.75 -11.29
C VAL A 66 6.65 -23.54 -10.87
N LEU A 67 6.98 -22.39 -10.27
CA LEU A 67 8.34 -22.06 -9.87
C LEU A 67 8.88 -23.04 -8.81
N ASN A 68 8.08 -23.38 -7.79
CA ASN A 68 8.51 -24.33 -6.75
C ASN A 68 8.69 -25.74 -7.32
N ARG A 69 7.84 -26.21 -8.25
CA ARG A 69 8.05 -27.50 -8.93
C ARG A 69 9.35 -27.53 -9.75
N HIS A 70 9.81 -26.36 -10.24
CA HIS A 70 11.12 -26.20 -10.85
C HIS A 70 12.26 -25.96 -9.83
N GLY A 71 12.02 -26.13 -8.54
CA GLY A 71 13.02 -25.94 -7.48
C GLY A 71 13.43 -24.48 -7.25
N MET A 72 12.67 -23.51 -7.78
CA MET A 72 12.94 -22.09 -7.61
C MET A 72 12.24 -21.55 -6.35
N LYS A 73 12.94 -20.65 -5.65
CA LYS A 73 12.42 -19.90 -4.49
C LYS A 73 12.38 -18.41 -4.86
N PRO A 74 11.30 -17.93 -5.47
CA PRO A 74 11.24 -16.56 -5.98
C PRO A 74 11.24 -15.52 -4.86
N VAL A 75 11.64 -14.30 -5.23
CA VAL A 75 11.34 -13.08 -4.48
C VAL A 75 10.07 -12.48 -5.05
N VAL A 76 9.03 -12.34 -4.23
CA VAL A 76 7.70 -11.88 -4.65
C VAL A 76 7.46 -10.48 -4.12
N HIS A 77 7.32 -9.51 -5.01
CA HIS A 77 6.94 -8.14 -4.70
C HIS A 77 5.42 -8.03 -4.78
N ILE A 78 4.77 -7.85 -3.64
CA ILE A 78 3.31 -7.66 -3.55
C ILE A 78 3.06 -6.17 -3.26
N TYR A 79 2.76 -5.42 -4.30
CA TYR A 79 2.53 -3.98 -4.21
C TYR A 79 1.20 -3.63 -3.53
N TYR A 80 0.20 -4.49 -3.65
CA TYR A 80 -1.06 -4.41 -2.91
C TYR A 80 -1.50 -5.80 -2.46
N LEU A 81 -1.80 -5.96 -1.17
CA LEU A 81 -2.22 -7.23 -0.58
C LEU A 81 -3.73 -7.26 -0.38
N LEU A 82 -4.39 -8.25 -0.98
CA LEU A 82 -5.82 -8.54 -0.77
C LEU A 82 -6.13 -8.74 0.71
N ALA A 83 -7.23 -8.17 1.15
CA ALA A 83 -7.77 -8.29 2.51
C ALA A 83 -6.87 -7.71 3.62
N ALA A 84 -5.88 -6.88 3.31
CA ALA A 84 -4.97 -6.32 4.31
C ALA A 84 -5.69 -5.58 5.45
N ARG A 85 -6.87 -4.98 5.19
CA ARG A 85 -7.72 -4.32 6.20
C ARG A 85 -8.56 -5.28 7.06
N MET A 86 -8.66 -6.56 6.66
CA MET A 86 -9.40 -7.61 7.39
C MET A 86 -8.43 -8.42 8.27
N ASP A 87 -7.70 -7.69 9.12
CA ASP A 87 -6.53 -8.12 9.89
C ASP A 87 -6.88 -8.73 11.25
N ARG A 88 -8.17 -8.82 11.55
CA ARG A 88 -8.69 -9.37 12.82
C ARG A 88 -10.14 -9.78 12.69
N VAL A 89 -10.61 -10.62 13.62
CA VAL A 89 -12.03 -10.94 13.78
C VAL A 89 -12.66 -9.88 14.65
N MET A 90 -13.67 -9.17 14.16
CA MET A 90 -14.39 -8.11 14.87
C MET A 90 -15.63 -8.64 15.57
N SER A 91 -16.28 -9.67 15.01
CA SER A 91 -17.48 -10.30 15.59
C SER A 91 -17.49 -11.81 15.32
N PHE A 92 -18.27 -12.54 16.14
CA PHE A 92 -18.46 -13.98 15.92
C PHE A 92 -19.13 -14.21 14.55
N GLY A 93 -18.49 -15.05 13.71
CA GLY A 93 -18.97 -15.33 12.35
C GLY A 93 -18.25 -14.57 11.25
N GLU A 94 -17.36 -13.64 11.58
CA GLU A 94 -16.47 -12.98 10.61
C GLU A 94 -15.17 -13.78 10.40
N PRO A 95 -14.67 -13.86 9.15
CA PRO A 95 -13.39 -14.52 8.88
C PRO A 95 -12.21 -13.60 9.22
N PHE A 96 -11.07 -14.20 9.55
CA PHE A 96 -9.79 -13.50 9.56
C PHE A 96 -9.16 -13.57 8.16
N THR A 97 -9.66 -12.76 7.22
CA THR A 97 -9.39 -12.93 5.79
C THR A 97 -7.92 -12.68 5.43
N ALA A 98 -7.27 -11.67 6.05
CA ALA A 98 -5.84 -11.43 5.80
C ALA A 98 -4.99 -12.65 6.16
N LYS A 99 -5.31 -13.33 7.27
CA LYS A 99 -4.62 -14.58 7.66
C LYS A 99 -4.84 -15.69 6.64
N ILE A 100 -6.05 -15.84 6.10
CA ILE A 100 -6.34 -16.85 5.07
C ILE A 100 -5.45 -16.62 3.84
N VAL A 101 -5.32 -15.38 3.38
CA VAL A 101 -4.46 -15.03 2.24
C VAL A 101 -2.99 -15.37 2.54
N LEU A 102 -2.49 -14.99 3.71
CA LEU A 102 -1.11 -15.27 4.10
C LEU A 102 -0.84 -16.77 4.26
N ASP A 103 -1.77 -17.53 4.87
CA ASP A 103 -1.66 -18.99 5.02
C ASP A 103 -1.62 -19.72 3.64
N LEU A 104 -2.28 -19.16 2.61
CA LEU A 104 -2.18 -19.68 1.24
C LEU A 104 -0.80 -19.41 0.63
N LEU A 105 -0.25 -18.22 0.84
CA LEU A 105 1.08 -17.85 0.36
C LEU A 105 2.18 -18.65 1.08
N ASP A 106 2.04 -18.89 2.38
CA ASP A 106 3.01 -19.64 3.21
C ASP A 106 3.17 -21.11 2.80
N LYS A 107 2.29 -21.64 1.95
CA LYS A 107 2.44 -22.99 1.37
C LYS A 107 3.57 -23.08 0.36
N TYR A 108 4.07 -21.98 -0.14
CA TYR A 108 5.09 -21.92 -1.18
C TYR A 108 6.41 -21.41 -0.63
N GLU A 109 7.50 -22.01 -1.10
CA GLU A 109 8.84 -21.56 -0.77
C GLU A 109 9.19 -20.28 -1.56
N ALA A 110 8.97 -19.13 -0.95
CA ALA A 110 9.23 -17.82 -1.53
C ALA A 110 9.66 -16.81 -0.45
N LYS A 111 10.31 -15.73 -0.89
CA LYS A 111 10.52 -14.54 -0.09
C LYS A 111 9.50 -13.48 -0.50
N TYR A 112 8.74 -12.93 0.43
CA TYR A 112 7.72 -11.95 0.13
C TYR A 112 8.13 -10.55 0.60
N LEU A 113 8.01 -9.58 -0.29
CA LEU A 113 8.18 -8.16 -0.02
C LEU A 113 6.82 -7.48 -0.14
N LEU A 114 6.26 -7.10 1.00
CA LEU A 114 4.94 -6.46 1.09
C LEU A 114 5.11 -4.94 1.17
N TYR A 115 4.38 -4.21 0.35
CA TYR A 115 4.43 -2.76 0.33
C TYR A 115 3.34 -2.19 1.23
N ASP A 116 3.74 -1.49 2.27
CA ASP A 116 2.93 -0.74 3.23
C ASP A 116 1.69 -1.51 3.75
N ILE A 117 1.93 -2.72 4.25
CA ILE A 117 0.85 -3.57 4.76
C ILE A 117 0.11 -2.91 5.93
N HIS A 118 -1.22 -2.96 5.91
CA HIS A 118 -2.09 -2.35 6.91
C HIS A 118 -1.77 -2.80 8.34
N CYS A 119 -1.45 -4.06 8.56
CA CYS A 119 -1.11 -4.62 9.86
C CYS A 119 0.25 -5.34 9.85
N ALA A 120 1.28 -4.66 10.34
CA ALA A 120 2.62 -5.21 10.44
C ALA A 120 2.74 -6.45 11.36
N LYS A 121 1.77 -6.66 12.28
CA LYS A 121 1.75 -7.83 13.17
C LYS A 121 1.47 -9.16 12.45
N LEU A 122 0.94 -9.09 11.23
CA LEU A 122 0.71 -10.28 10.40
C LEU A 122 1.98 -10.77 9.71
N VAL A 123 3.04 -9.96 9.69
CA VAL A 123 4.28 -10.28 8.99
C VAL A 123 5.07 -11.30 9.81
N VAL A 124 5.24 -12.49 9.26
CA VAL A 124 6.10 -13.56 9.79
C VAL A 124 7.49 -13.50 9.15
N SER A 125 8.40 -14.39 9.55
CA SER A 125 9.81 -14.35 9.13
C SER A 125 10.05 -14.45 7.61
N SER A 126 9.13 -15.04 6.85
CA SER A 126 9.17 -15.13 5.38
C SER A 126 8.77 -13.82 4.67
N TYR A 127 8.18 -12.88 5.40
CA TYR A 127 7.70 -11.62 4.86
C TYR A 127 8.57 -10.44 5.31
N GLN A 128 8.79 -9.50 4.39
CA GLN A 128 9.39 -8.21 4.66
C GLN A 128 8.40 -7.12 4.28
N SER A 129 8.24 -6.10 5.11
CA SER A 129 7.36 -4.97 4.80
C SER A 129 8.18 -3.71 4.51
N LYS A 130 7.84 -3.05 3.41
CA LYS A 130 8.27 -1.67 3.12
C LYS A 130 7.12 -0.74 3.49
N SER A 131 7.33 0.16 4.45
CA SER A 131 6.33 1.17 4.78
C SER A 131 6.36 2.34 3.80
N ASN A 132 5.28 3.09 3.75
CA ASN A 132 5.14 4.36 3.05
C ASN A 132 6.34 5.32 3.29
N TYR A 133 6.85 5.37 4.51
CA TYR A 133 8.03 6.16 4.86
C TYR A 133 9.28 5.83 4.03
N HIS A 134 9.42 4.59 3.55
CA HIS A 134 10.53 4.15 2.70
C HIS A 134 10.24 4.29 1.20
N ILE A 135 8.98 4.39 0.82
CA ILE A 135 8.54 4.45 -0.58
C ILE A 135 8.62 5.89 -1.11
N ILE A 136 8.42 6.87 -0.23
CA ILE A 136 8.49 8.27 -0.61
C ILE A 136 9.91 8.76 -0.45
N PRO A 137 10.45 9.46 -1.46
CA PRO A 137 11.82 9.94 -1.42
C PRO A 137 12.10 10.70 -0.13
N PRO A 138 13.23 10.40 0.55
CA PRO A 138 13.63 11.10 1.78
C PRO A 138 13.67 12.62 1.64
N GLU A 139 13.92 13.12 0.43
CA GLU A 139 13.93 14.56 0.11
C GLU A 139 12.62 15.24 0.46
N PHE A 140 11.49 14.48 0.39
CA PHE A 140 10.18 15.05 0.67
C PHE A 140 9.87 15.11 2.16
N LEU A 141 10.25 14.07 2.91
CA LEU A 141 10.09 14.02 4.38
C LEU A 141 11.19 14.78 5.12
N PHE A 142 12.36 14.97 4.50
CA PHE A 142 13.54 15.60 5.09
C PHE A 142 13.91 16.92 4.44
N ARG A 143 12.96 17.58 3.76
CA ARG A 143 13.21 18.96 3.35
C ARG A 143 13.48 19.79 4.60
N LYS A 144 14.78 20.12 4.80
CA LYS A 144 15.26 20.93 5.94
C LYS A 144 14.67 22.34 5.97
N ASP A 145 14.08 22.76 4.86
CA ASP A 145 13.39 24.05 4.66
C ASP A 145 11.92 24.03 5.09
N LEU A 146 11.34 22.85 5.38
CA LEU A 146 9.98 22.72 5.91
C LEU A 146 10.04 22.18 7.34
N ASP A 147 9.55 22.98 8.28
CA ASP A 147 9.19 22.51 9.63
C ASP A 147 7.95 21.60 9.48
N LEU A 148 8.19 20.36 9.01
CA LEU A 148 7.14 19.41 8.70
C LEU A 148 6.71 18.66 9.98
N LEU A 149 5.44 18.81 10.32
CA LEU A 149 4.80 18.11 11.43
C LEU A 149 3.97 16.94 10.86
N ILE A 150 4.24 15.73 11.34
CA ILE A 150 3.48 14.56 10.88
C ILE A 150 2.16 14.47 11.64
N CYS A 151 1.09 14.11 10.94
CA CYS A 151 -0.21 13.79 11.53
C CYS A 151 -0.62 12.37 11.18
N TYR A 152 -0.87 11.55 12.20
CA TYR A 152 -1.37 10.20 12.03
C TYR A 152 -2.90 10.17 12.16
N PRO A 153 -3.63 9.57 11.19
CA PRO A 153 -5.09 9.46 11.23
C PRO A 153 -5.64 8.69 12.42
N ASP A 154 -4.86 7.80 13.00
CA ASP A 154 -5.18 7.03 14.21
C ASP A 154 -3.92 6.39 14.83
N GLU A 155 -4.10 5.72 15.96
CA GLU A 155 -3.02 5.02 16.67
C GLU A 155 -2.40 3.88 15.84
N SER A 156 -3.16 3.21 14.97
CA SER A 156 -2.62 2.15 14.11
C SER A 156 -1.62 2.70 13.10
N ALA A 157 -1.94 3.83 12.47
CA ALA A 157 -1.02 4.55 11.59
C ALA A 157 0.23 5.02 12.35
N ARG A 158 0.05 5.56 13.58
CA ARG A 158 1.17 5.95 14.43
C ARG A 158 2.12 4.78 14.70
N PHE A 159 1.61 3.62 15.08
CA PHE A 159 2.44 2.44 15.32
C PHE A 159 3.14 1.94 14.06
N ARG A 160 2.51 2.04 12.90
CA ARG A 160 3.07 1.62 11.61
C ARG A 160 4.26 2.47 11.19
N TYR A 161 4.18 3.80 11.39
CA TYR A 161 5.19 4.77 10.93
C TYR A 161 6.04 5.36 12.06
N ASN A 162 5.96 4.85 13.27
CA ASN A 162 6.50 5.41 14.53
C ASN A 162 8.01 5.60 14.51
N ARG A 163 8.52 6.61 13.78
CA ARG A 163 9.92 7.01 13.76
C ARG A 163 10.16 8.51 13.98
N LEU A 164 9.11 9.29 14.20
CA LEU A 164 9.22 10.75 14.30
C LEU A 164 8.78 11.25 15.67
N TYR A 165 9.64 12.09 16.26
CA TYR A 165 9.45 12.57 17.62
C TYR A 165 8.33 13.60 17.79
N ARG A 166 8.06 14.44 16.74
CA ARG A 166 6.98 15.42 16.72
C ARG A 166 5.85 14.95 15.85
N HIS A 167 4.69 14.67 16.42
CA HIS A 167 3.54 14.24 15.66
C HIS A 167 2.21 14.64 16.31
N LEU A 168 1.25 14.98 15.47
CA LEU A 168 -0.16 15.04 15.78
C LEU A 168 -0.78 13.65 15.61
N ILE A 169 -1.84 13.38 16.35
CA ILE A 169 -2.64 12.18 16.19
C ILE A 169 -4.11 12.56 16.14
N CYS A 170 -4.87 11.87 15.28
CA CYS A 170 -6.30 12.05 15.22
C CYS A 170 -7.03 10.92 15.94
N GLU A 171 -8.04 11.29 16.71
CA GLU A 171 -8.99 10.38 17.32
C GLU A 171 -10.33 10.47 16.58
N LYS A 172 -10.89 9.32 16.24
CA LYS A 172 -12.25 9.23 15.68
C LYS A 172 -13.25 9.37 16.82
N THR A 173 -14.05 10.43 16.80
CA THR A 173 -15.17 10.59 17.74
C THR A 173 -16.38 9.86 17.20
N ARG A 174 -17.05 9.09 18.07
CA ARG A 174 -18.28 8.38 17.74
C ARG A 174 -19.39 8.85 18.65
N ASP A 175 -20.59 8.95 18.12
CA ASP A 175 -21.78 9.15 18.94
C ASP A 175 -21.97 7.95 19.88
N ILE A 176 -22.08 8.25 21.17
CA ILE A 176 -22.13 7.21 22.23
C ILE A 176 -23.37 6.33 22.10
N SER A 177 -24.47 6.88 21.58
CA SER A 177 -25.75 6.20 21.50
C SER A 177 -25.89 5.33 20.24
N THR A 178 -25.32 5.79 19.11
CA THR A 178 -25.46 5.15 17.81
C THR A 178 -24.20 4.44 17.31
N GLY A 179 -23.04 4.73 17.93
CA GLY A 179 -21.74 4.24 17.47
C GLY A 179 -21.28 4.85 16.13
N VAL A 180 -22.09 5.73 15.54
CA VAL A 180 -21.80 6.37 14.25
C VAL A 180 -20.65 7.35 14.40
N LEU A 181 -19.77 7.41 13.42
CA LEU A 181 -18.68 8.38 13.37
C LEU A 181 -19.25 9.81 13.37
N SER A 182 -19.00 10.57 14.45
CA SER A 182 -19.49 11.94 14.63
C SER A 182 -18.46 13.01 14.27
N GLY A 183 -17.16 12.64 14.17
CA GLY A 183 -16.12 13.57 13.80
C GLY A 183 -14.71 13.07 14.08
N PHE A 184 -13.78 14.02 14.07
CA PHE A 184 -12.37 13.81 14.38
C PHE A 184 -11.93 14.86 15.40
N LYS A 185 -10.96 14.50 16.23
CA LYS A 185 -10.27 15.40 17.15
C LYS A 185 -8.77 15.26 16.90
N VAL A 186 -8.08 16.39 16.74
CA VAL A 186 -6.62 16.39 16.67
C VAL A 186 -6.06 16.55 18.09
N CYS A 187 -5.18 15.65 18.48
CA CYS A 187 -4.50 15.63 19.78
C CYS A 187 -3.05 16.05 19.62
N ASN A 188 -2.39 16.37 20.76
CA ASN A 188 -1.01 16.87 20.85
C ASN A 188 -0.80 18.20 20.13
N THR A 189 -1.83 19.05 20.07
CA THR A 189 -1.77 20.31 19.33
C THR A 189 -0.80 21.33 19.94
N GLU A 190 -0.39 21.16 21.19
CA GLU A 190 0.62 21.98 21.87
C GLU A 190 2.01 21.92 21.23
N ILE A 191 2.29 20.89 20.45
CA ILE A 191 3.55 20.78 19.71
C ILE A 191 3.54 21.56 18.38
N PHE A 192 2.37 21.98 17.90
CA PHE A 192 2.23 22.76 16.66
C PHE A 192 2.85 24.15 16.84
N ARG A 193 3.66 24.57 15.87
CA ARG A 193 4.28 25.88 15.83
C ARG A 193 3.72 26.70 14.69
N LYS A 194 3.73 28.01 14.86
CA LYS A 194 3.35 28.93 13.79
C LYS A 194 4.21 28.67 12.54
N ASN A 195 3.56 28.52 11.39
CA ASN A 195 4.14 28.20 10.08
C ASN A 195 4.55 26.72 9.88
N ASP A 196 4.28 25.82 10.82
CA ASP A 196 4.43 24.40 10.54
C ASP A 196 3.60 24.01 9.31
N SER A 197 4.17 23.16 8.46
CA SER A 197 3.42 22.39 7.45
C SER A 197 3.07 21.03 8.06
N ILE A 198 1.90 20.50 7.74
CA ILE A 198 1.42 19.22 8.27
C ILE A 198 1.36 18.20 7.15
N ALA A 199 1.96 17.02 7.34
CA ALA A 199 1.80 15.86 6.46
C ALA A 199 0.99 14.78 7.16
N VAL A 200 -0.17 14.45 6.59
CA VAL A 200 -1.01 13.33 7.03
C VAL A 200 -0.49 12.06 6.35
N LEU A 201 -0.11 11.04 7.14
CA LEU A 201 0.44 9.78 6.64
C LEU A 201 -0.51 8.62 6.93
N ASP A 202 -0.84 7.83 5.90
CA ASP A 202 -1.57 6.57 6.04
C ASP A 202 -1.19 5.57 4.95
N ASP A 203 -1.59 4.31 5.10
CA ASP A 203 -1.38 3.29 4.07
C ASP A 203 -2.40 3.38 2.94
N LEU A 204 -3.65 3.75 3.21
CA LEU A 204 -4.73 3.58 2.26
C LEU A 204 -5.73 4.75 2.23
N CYS A 205 -6.05 5.20 1.01
CA CYS A 205 -7.15 6.10 0.71
C CYS A 205 -8.16 5.38 -0.22
N ASP A 206 -9.33 5.06 0.32
CA ASP A 206 -10.46 4.51 -0.45
C ASP A 206 -11.34 5.67 -0.98
N GLY A 207 -12.51 5.90 -0.42
CA GLY A 207 -13.38 7.03 -0.77
C GLY A 207 -13.01 8.40 -0.17
N GLY A 208 -11.87 8.50 0.53
CA GLY A 208 -11.33 9.75 1.07
C GLY A 208 -12.02 10.30 2.33
N GLY A 209 -13.07 9.64 2.84
CA GLY A 209 -13.90 10.16 3.93
C GLY A 209 -13.15 10.50 5.21
N THR A 210 -12.22 9.65 5.65
CA THR A 210 -11.37 9.89 6.83
C THR A 210 -10.56 11.19 6.66
N PHE A 211 -9.90 11.35 5.52
CA PHE A 211 -9.04 12.50 5.25
C PHE A 211 -9.83 13.79 5.07
N CYS A 212 -11.04 13.72 4.48
CA CYS A 212 -11.95 14.87 4.41
C CYS A 212 -12.44 15.34 5.81
N GLY A 213 -12.51 14.42 6.78
CA GLY A 213 -12.82 14.79 8.16
C GLY A 213 -11.61 15.40 8.87
N ILE A 214 -10.45 14.78 8.76
CA ILE A 214 -9.21 15.21 9.42
C ILE A 214 -8.78 16.60 8.98
N ILE A 215 -8.81 16.90 7.68
CA ILE A 215 -8.36 18.19 7.15
C ILE A 215 -9.12 19.37 7.75
N LYS A 216 -10.42 19.21 8.04
CA LYS A 216 -11.24 20.24 8.66
C LYS A 216 -10.73 20.64 10.06
N GLU A 217 -10.26 19.65 10.81
CA GLU A 217 -9.70 19.89 12.14
C GLU A 217 -8.28 20.49 12.05
N LEU A 218 -7.45 19.99 11.13
CA LEU A 218 -6.09 20.50 10.94
C LEU A 218 -6.07 21.97 10.47
N ARG A 219 -7.01 22.39 9.61
CA ARG A 219 -7.10 23.78 9.15
C ARG A 219 -7.40 24.77 10.29
N LYS A 220 -8.00 24.33 11.42
CA LYS A 220 -8.21 25.16 12.61
C LYS A 220 -6.90 25.59 13.28
N LEU A 221 -5.82 24.83 13.08
CA LEU A 221 -4.48 25.18 13.59
C LEU A 221 -3.79 26.25 12.72
N ASN A 222 -4.36 26.59 11.58
CA ASN A 222 -3.81 27.55 10.61
C ASN A 222 -2.37 27.18 10.14
N PRO A 223 -2.15 25.94 9.66
CA PRO A 223 -0.85 25.52 9.14
C PRO A 223 -0.51 26.25 7.83
N SER A 224 0.80 26.36 7.52
CA SER A 224 1.24 26.94 6.24
C SER A 224 0.87 26.07 5.05
N LYS A 225 0.85 24.75 5.23
CA LYS A 225 0.50 23.76 4.20
C LYS A 225 -0.01 22.47 4.86
N VAL A 226 -0.98 21.78 4.23
CA VAL A 226 -1.40 20.45 4.64
C VAL A 226 -1.29 19.50 3.45
N ILE A 227 -0.51 18.46 3.65
CA ILE A 227 -0.18 17.46 2.65
C ILE A 227 -0.82 16.14 3.05
N LEU A 228 -1.34 15.38 2.10
CA LEU A 228 -1.75 14.00 2.29
C LEU A 228 -0.78 13.07 1.58
N GLN A 229 -0.39 12.00 2.25
CA GLN A 229 0.49 10.99 1.70
C GLN A 229 -0.05 9.61 2.04
N VAL A 230 -0.39 8.84 1.00
CA VAL A 230 -0.88 7.46 1.13
C VAL A 230 -0.23 6.57 0.09
N THR A 231 0.03 5.31 0.47
CA THR A 231 0.58 4.33 -0.46
C THR A 231 -0.49 3.82 -1.42
N HIS A 232 -1.61 3.37 -0.88
CA HIS A 232 -2.66 2.69 -1.66
C HIS A 232 -3.85 3.63 -1.90
N ALA A 233 -3.89 4.26 -3.06
CA ALA A 233 -5.08 4.97 -3.52
C ALA A 233 -5.98 4.00 -4.28
N ILE A 234 -7.26 3.86 -3.86
CA ILE A 234 -8.17 2.82 -4.37
C ILE A 234 -9.14 3.38 -5.42
N GLN A 235 -9.78 4.51 -5.12
CA GLN A 235 -10.82 5.09 -5.96
C GLN A 235 -10.42 6.48 -6.46
N LYS A 236 -10.56 6.73 -7.78
CA LYS A 236 -10.32 8.05 -8.38
C LYS A 236 -11.12 9.16 -7.69
N GLN A 237 -12.40 8.90 -7.45
CA GLN A 237 -13.27 9.84 -6.73
C GLN A 237 -12.78 10.18 -5.32
N GLY A 238 -12.14 9.21 -4.64
CA GLY A 238 -11.51 9.44 -3.33
C GLY A 238 -10.33 10.38 -3.44
N ILE A 239 -9.48 10.16 -4.46
CA ILE A 239 -8.32 11.02 -4.76
C ILE A 239 -8.79 12.45 -5.09
N GLU A 240 -9.78 12.61 -5.96
CA GLU A 240 -10.33 13.91 -6.36
C GLU A 240 -10.89 14.68 -5.15
N LYS A 241 -11.64 14.00 -4.26
CA LYS A 241 -12.18 14.60 -3.03
C LYS A 241 -11.09 15.13 -2.11
N VAL A 242 -10.03 14.35 -1.89
CA VAL A 242 -8.95 14.79 -0.99
C VAL A 242 -8.09 15.86 -1.66
N ALA A 243 -7.84 15.76 -2.96
CA ALA A 243 -7.11 16.78 -3.72
C ALA A 243 -7.79 18.17 -3.69
N ALA A 244 -9.11 18.20 -3.63
CA ALA A 244 -9.86 19.46 -3.49
C ALA A 244 -9.67 20.14 -2.13
N LEU A 245 -9.14 19.45 -1.11
CA LEU A 245 -9.05 19.95 0.27
C LEU A 245 -7.61 20.11 0.75
N TYR A 246 -6.69 19.27 0.26
CA TYR A 246 -5.27 19.30 0.61
C TYR A 246 -4.49 20.15 -0.37
N ASP A 247 -3.40 20.75 0.09
CA ASP A 247 -2.53 21.55 -0.78
C ASP A 247 -1.78 20.68 -1.76
N GLU A 248 -1.35 19.48 -1.32
CA GLU A 248 -0.76 18.45 -2.16
C GLU A 248 -1.16 17.06 -1.67
N VAL A 249 -1.26 16.13 -2.60
CA VAL A 249 -1.59 14.71 -2.36
C VAL A 249 -0.53 13.84 -3.04
N TYR A 250 0.09 12.96 -2.28
CA TYR A 250 1.09 12.02 -2.77
C TYR A 250 0.54 10.60 -2.65
N ILE A 251 0.54 9.89 -3.75
CA ILE A 251 0.07 8.51 -3.87
C ILE A 251 1.09 7.69 -4.64
N THR A 252 0.91 6.37 -4.69
CA THR A 252 1.70 5.49 -5.54
C THR A 252 0.84 4.75 -6.55
N ASN A 253 1.49 4.08 -7.50
CA ASN A 253 0.83 3.17 -8.44
C ASN A 253 0.66 1.74 -7.88
N SER A 254 0.74 1.55 -6.57
CA SER A 254 0.63 0.22 -5.93
C SER A 254 -0.66 -0.53 -6.23
N TYR A 255 -1.79 0.18 -6.36
CA TYR A 255 -3.10 -0.41 -6.63
C TYR A 255 -3.52 -0.29 -8.08
N HIS A 256 -3.29 0.86 -8.71
CA HIS A 256 -3.66 1.19 -10.08
C HIS A 256 -2.59 2.08 -10.72
N ASP A 257 -2.47 2.09 -12.05
CA ASP A 257 -1.54 2.94 -12.79
C ASP A 257 -2.07 4.38 -12.87
N TRP A 258 -2.05 5.06 -11.73
CA TRP A 258 -2.58 6.42 -11.58
C TRP A 258 -1.83 7.46 -12.41
N ASP A 259 -0.59 7.20 -12.77
CA ASP A 259 0.24 8.03 -13.67
C ASP A 259 -0.33 8.12 -15.09
N LYS A 260 -1.17 7.15 -15.49
CA LYS A 260 -1.86 7.11 -16.79
C LYS A 260 -3.24 7.77 -16.75
N GLU A 261 -3.67 8.26 -15.59
CA GLU A 261 -4.98 8.87 -15.38
C GLU A 261 -4.92 10.40 -15.39
N ASP A 262 -6.01 11.04 -15.81
CA ASP A 262 -6.20 12.48 -15.64
C ASP A 262 -6.56 12.77 -14.17
N LEU A 263 -5.59 13.26 -13.41
CA LEU A 263 -5.71 13.58 -12.00
C LEU A 263 -5.58 15.09 -11.76
N PRO A 264 -6.10 15.60 -10.63
CA PRO A 264 -5.87 16.99 -10.22
C PRO A 264 -4.38 17.34 -10.17
N LYS A 265 -4.02 18.58 -10.54
CA LYS A 265 -2.63 19.04 -10.69
C LYS A 265 -1.79 18.96 -9.41
N ASN A 266 -2.43 18.94 -8.25
CA ASN A 266 -1.79 18.82 -6.94
C ASN A 266 -1.69 17.36 -6.46
N VAL A 267 -1.98 16.39 -7.33
CA VAL A 267 -1.78 14.95 -7.07
C VAL A 267 -0.47 14.51 -7.73
N HIS A 268 0.40 13.92 -6.93
CA HIS A 268 1.70 13.40 -7.38
C HIS A 268 1.71 11.89 -7.24
N VAL A 269 2.01 11.20 -8.32
CA VAL A 269 2.10 9.74 -8.35
C VAL A 269 3.57 9.31 -8.33
N THR A 270 3.93 8.48 -7.35
CA THR A 270 5.25 7.83 -7.33
C THR A 270 5.11 6.43 -7.91
N ASP A 271 5.87 6.14 -8.97
CA ASP A 271 5.99 4.78 -9.48
C ASP A 271 6.87 3.96 -8.55
N ILE A 272 6.34 2.83 -8.07
CA ILE A 272 7.05 1.88 -7.20
C ILE A 272 7.18 0.49 -7.84
N ILE A 273 6.69 0.33 -9.07
CA ILE A 273 6.69 -0.95 -9.81
C ILE A 273 7.82 -0.91 -10.86
N GLU A 274 9.04 -0.67 -10.40
CA GLU A 274 10.24 -0.67 -11.24
C GLU A 274 10.63 -2.05 -11.75
#